data_b643a315c432254d5e2804a429e05a04
#
_entry.id   b643a315c432254d5e2804a429e05a04
#
_cell.length_a   1.000
_cell.length_b   1.000
_cell.length_c   1.000
_cell.angle_alpha   90.00
_cell.angle_beta   90.00
_cell.angle_gamma   90.00
#
_symmetry.space_group_name_H-M   'P 1'
#
loop_
_entity.id
_entity.type
_entity.pdbx_description
1 polymer ?
#
loop_
_entity_poly.entity_id
_entity_poly.type
_entity_poly.pdbx_seq_one_letter_code
_entity_poly.pdbx_strand_id
1 'polypeptide(L)'
;MPDSKLPGVGTTIFTVMSRLAAETGAINLGQGFPDFQPPERLRQLVGEHLAAGHNQYAPMAGLPALCDAIAEAALRRHGWRIDPATEITVTAGGTEAIFAAIHAVVRAGEEVILLDPSYDSYGPAAELAGARTVHVPLAIADFGIDWQRLAEAITPRTRLLIVNTPLNPAGSVLTAADWERIAGLLEGRDAHVLSDEVYEALVFDGRRHAGVLGNARLRDRAFAVFSFGKTFNATGWKVGYCVAAPPLTAEFRKVHQFLTFSVSTPVQYAIADFMSEQPGFADGQAPFYQARRDRFAELLAGSRFRLRPVHGTYFMLADYSAISDLPDSAFCEDLTRRHGVAAIPLSPFCDEIPAARIVRFCFAKEDGTLEAAAAKLRAV
;
A
#
# COMPACT_ATOMS: atom_id res chain seq x y z
N MET A 1 -31.25 -7.73 14.01
CA MET A 1 -29.91 -7.17 13.70
C MET A 1 -30.09 -6.21 12.54
N PRO A 2 -29.39 -5.07 12.49
CA PRO A 2 -29.47 -4.23 11.30
C PRO A 2 -28.88 -4.98 10.09
N ASP A 3 -29.42 -4.71 8.90
CA ASP A 3 -28.86 -5.25 7.66
C ASP A 3 -27.45 -4.70 7.45
N SER A 4 -26.50 -5.58 7.12
CA SER A 4 -25.12 -5.16 6.88
C SER A 4 -25.02 -4.37 5.59
N LYS A 5 -24.28 -3.25 5.60
CA LYS A 5 -23.88 -2.55 4.38
C LYS A 5 -22.78 -3.26 3.61
N LEU A 6 -22.07 -4.19 4.27
CA LEU A 6 -20.96 -4.96 3.71
C LEU A 6 -21.18 -6.45 4.03
N PRO A 7 -22.23 -7.10 3.45
CA PRO A 7 -22.60 -8.47 3.81
C PRO A 7 -21.52 -9.49 3.42
N GLY A 8 -20.69 -9.20 2.42
CA GLY A 8 -19.58 -10.04 1.98
C GLY A 8 -18.29 -9.91 2.80
N VAL A 9 -18.20 -8.90 3.70
CA VAL A 9 -16.97 -8.63 4.45
C VAL A 9 -16.98 -9.38 5.78
N GLY A 10 -16.06 -10.34 5.92
CA GLY A 10 -15.80 -11.08 7.15
C GLY A 10 -14.56 -10.60 7.91
N THR A 11 -14.04 -11.46 8.79
CA THR A 11 -12.74 -11.25 9.42
C THR A 11 -11.65 -11.29 8.36
N THR A 12 -10.78 -10.25 8.31
CA THR A 12 -9.73 -10.17 7.29
C THR A 12 -8.75 -11.32 7.42
N ILE A 13 -8.19 -11.75 6.29
CA ILE A 13 -7.17 -12.82 6.25
C ILE A 13 -5.97 -12.49 7.12
N PHE A 14 -5.61 -11.21 7.23
CA PHE A 14 -4.53 -10.74 8.10
C PHE A 14 -4.82 -11.05 9.58
N THR A 15 -6.04 -10.79 10.03
CA THR A 15 -6.47 -11.08 11.41
C THR A 15 -6.48 -12.59 11.66
N VAL A 16 -7.02 -13.37 10.72
CA VAL A 16 -7.09 -14.83 10.83
C VAL A 16 -5.70 -15.43 10.97
N MET A 17 -4.80 -15.11 10.03
CA MET A 17 -3.43 -15.67 10.02
C MET A 17 -2.57 -15.18 11.19
N SER A 18 -2.76 -13.93 11.64
CA SER A 18 -2.02 -13.41 12.80
C SER A 18 -2.45 -14.06 14.11
N ARG A 19 -3.76 -14.27 14.27
CA ARG A 19 -4.29 -15.02 15.42
C ARG A 19 -3.76 -16.45 15.42
N LEU A 20 -3.80 -17.13 14.27
CA LEU A 20 -3.27 -18.48 14.14
C LEU A 20 -1.77 -18.56 14.45
N ALA A 21 -0.98 -17.59 13.97
CA ALA A 21 0.45 -17.51 14.27
C ALA A 21 0.71 -17.34 15.78
N ALA A 22 -0.07 -16.48 16.46
CA ALA A 22 0.05 -16.28 17.90
C ALA A 22 -0.35 -17.54 18.70
N GLU A 23 -1.45 -18.19 18.32
CA GLU A 23 -1.94 -19.42 18.96
C GLU A 23 -0.94 -20.60 18.86
N THR A 24 -0.20 -20.67 17.75
CA THR A 24 0.73 -21.77 17.46
C THR A 24 2.18 -21.43 17.79
N GLY A 25 2.50 -20.19 18.16
CA GLY A 25 3.87 -19.73 18.32
C GLY A 25 4.69 -19.70 17.02
N ALA A 26 4.00 -19.61 15.86
CA ALA A 26 4.64 -19.59 14.56
C ALA A 26 5.30 -18.23 14.26
N ILE A 27 6.39 -18.25 13.49
CA ILE A 27 7.04 -17.05 12.98
C ILE A 27 6.08 -16.38 11.97
N ASN A 28 5.70 -15.13 12.23
CA ASN A 28 4.69 -14.46 11.40
C ASN A 28 5.34 -13.66 10.26
N LEU A 29 5.46 -14.29 9.08
CA LEU A 29 5.80 -13.63 7.82
C LEU A 29 4.56 -13.19 7.02
N GLY A 30 3.35 -13.37 7.56
CA GLY A 30 2.11 -12.91 6.95
C GLY A 30 1.86 -11.42 7.14
N GLN A 31 2.19 -10.88 8.32
CA GLN A 31 1.95 -9.48 8.66
C GLN A 31 2.82 -8.51 7.86
N GLY A 32 2.15 -7.53 7.24
CA GLY A 32 2.77 -6.52 6.41
C GLY A 32 3.33 -5.32 7.18
N PHE A 33 4.11 -5.56 8.24
CA PHE A 33 4.84 -4.53 8.97
C PHE A 33 6.18 -5.05 9.48
N PRO A 34 7.17 -4.14 9.66
CA PRO A 34 8.47 -4.48 10.23
C PRO A 34 8.38 -5.00 11.67
N ASP A 35 9.27 -5.92 12.06
CA ASP A 35 9.49 -6.32 13.45
C ASP A 35 10.62 -5.50 14.13
N PHE A 36 11.23 -4.60 13.40
CA PHE A 36 12.17 -3.59 13.92
C PHE A 36 11.49 -2.23 14.13
N GLN A 37 12.13 -1.40 14.95
CA GLN A 37 11.57 -0.12 15.40
C GLN A 37 11.71 0.98 14.34
N PRO A 38 10.84 2.01 14.39
CA PRO A 38 11.07 3.28 13.68
C PRO A 38 12.41 3.91 14.09
N PRO A 39 12.95 4.84 13.26
CA PRO A 39 14.20 5.54 13.60
C PRO A 39 14.17 6.12 15.02
N GLU A 40 15.28 5.94 15.75
CA GLU A 40 15.36 6.36 17.15
C GLU A 40 15.10 7.87 17.29
N ARG A 41 15.73 8.69 16.43
CA ARG A 41 15.55 10.15 16.45
C ARG A 41 14.09 10.54 16.24
N LEU A 42 13.38 9.86 15.33
CA LEU A 42 11.96 10.11 15.09
C LEU A 42 11.10 9.80 16.33
N ARG A 43 11.43 8.70 17.04
CA ARG A 43 10.73 8.35 18.29
C ARG A 43 11.00 9.38 19.41
N GLN A 44 12.24 9.88 19.51
CA GLN A 44 12.62 10.94 20.45
C GLN A 44 11.83 12.23 20.17
N LEU A 45 11.77 12.66 18.90
CA LEU A 45 11.03 13.85 18.47
C LEU A 45 9.55 13.80 18.88
N VAL A 46 8.89 12.64 18.76
CA VAL A 46 7.50 12.49 19.27
C VAL A 46 7.42 12.80 20.77
N GLY A 47 8.34 12.26 21.56
CA GLY A 47 8.40 12.54 23.00
C GLY A 47 8.66 14.01 23.32
N GLU A 48 9.56 14.66 22.58
CA GLU A 48 9.89 16.09 22.70
C GLU A 48 8.65 16.97 22.43
N HIS A 49 7.91 16.70 21.33
CA HIS A 49 6.71 17.47 20.98
C HIS A 49 5.54 17.23 21.94
N LEU A 50 5.37 16.02 22.48
CA LEU A 50 4.41 15.75 23.55
C LEU A 50 4.72 16.60 24.79
N ALA A 51 5.99 16.62 25.21
CA ALA A 51 6.44 17.39 26.37
C ALA A 51 6.39 18.91 26.14
N ALA A 52 6.61 19.37 24.90
CA ALA A 52 6.51 20.78 24.51
C ALA A 52 5.07 21.32 24.46
N GLY A 53 4.06 20.46 24.66
CA GLY A 53 2.67 20.89 24.71
C GLY A 53 1.95 20.91 23.35
N HIS A 54 2.50 20.31 22.31
CA HIS A 54 1.86 20.18 20.99
C HIS A 54 0.76 19.11 21.00
N ASN A 55 -0.24 19.28 21.87
CA ASN A 55 -1.27 18.29 22.18
C ASN A 55 -2.69 18.70 21.75
N GLN A 56 -2.83 19.88 21.13
CA GLN A 56 -4.10 20.35 20.61
C GLN A 56 -4.22 20.05 19.10
N TYR A 57 -5.41 20.21 18.52
CA TYR A 57 -5.67 19.93 17.12
C TYR A 57 -4.71 20.68 16.17
N ALA A 58 -4.10 19.95 15.27
CA ALA A 58 -3.45 20.53 14.10
C ALA A 58 -4.52 21.09 13.12
N PRO A 59 -4.13 21.97 12.19
CA PRO A 59 -5.00 22.31 11.07
C PRO A 59 -5.52 21.08 10.34
N MET A 60 -6.77 21.11 9.87
CA MET A 60 -7.43 19.98 9.20
C MET A 60 -6.61 19.43 8.02
N ALA A 61 -6.01 20.30 7.20
CA ALA A 61 -5.19 19.87 6.06
C ALA A 61 -3.81 19.29 6.46
N GLY A 62 -3.41 19.46 7.71
CA GLY A 62 -2.10 19.11 8.25
C GLY A 62 -1.31 20.35 8.71
N LEU A 63 -0.22 20.12 9.46
CA LEU A 63 0.69 21.19 9.86
C LEU A 63 1.40 21.76 8.63
N PRO A 64 1.46 23.11 8.48
CA PRO A 64 2.18 23.74 7.36
C PRO A 64 3.62 23.23 7.22
N ALA A 65 4.37 23.13 8.32
CA ALA A 65 5.75 22.63 8.29
C ALA A 65 5.86 21.20 7.73
N LEU A 66 4.87 20.32 8.02
CA LEU A 66 4.86 18.98 7.43
C LEU A 66 4.49 19.00 5.95
N CYS A 67 3.50 19.81 5.56
CA CYS A 67 3.12 19.96 4.15
C CYS A 67 4.28 20.54 3.32
N ASP A 68 5.02 21.51 3.84
CA ASP A 68 6.21 22.07 3.21
C ASP A 68 7.30 21.00 3.05
N ALA A 69 7.58 20.22 4.09
CA ALA A 69 8.56 19.13 4.03
C ALA A 69 8.17 18.03 3.01
N ILE A 70 6.88 17.72 2.87
CA ILE A 70 6.36 16.81 1.83
C ILE A 70 6.61 17.39 0.43
N ALA A 71 6.28 18.66 0.21
CA ALA A 71 6.48 19.33 -1.09
C ALA A 71 7.96 19.39 -1.48
N GLU A 72 8.85 19.70 -0.54
CA GLU A 72 10.29 19.69 -0.75
C GLU A 72 10.81 18.28 -1.09
N ALA A 73 10.36 17.26 -0.37
CA ALA A 73 10.74 15.87 -0.64
C ALA A 73 10.26 15.41 -2.02
N ALA A 74 9.04 15.74 -2.42
CA ALA A 74 8.49 15.45 -3.73
C ALA A 74 9.27 16.14 -4.86
N LEU A 75 9.65 17.40 -4.67
CA LEU A 75 10.49 18.12 -5.64
C LEU A 75 11.87 17.48 -5.76
N ARG A 76 12.52 17.17 -4.63
CA ARG A 76 13.87 16.59 -4.61
C ARG A 76 13.91 15.18 -5.24
N ARG A 77 12.96 14.31 -4.88
CA ARG A 77 12.98 12.90 -5.28
C ARG A 77 12.42 12.65 -6.68
N HIS A 78 11.40 13.40 -7.06
CA HIS A 78 10.62 13.15 -8.26
C HIS A 78 10.56 14.33 -9.23
N GLY A 79 11.02 15.51 -8.81
CA GLY A 79 10.88 16.74 -9.61
C GLY A 79 9.45 17.30 -9.63
N TRP A 80 8.56 16.80 -8.78
CA TRP A 80 7.16 17.25 -8.73
C TRP A 80 7.07 18.57 -7.96
N ARG A 81 6.48 19.57 -8.59
CA ARG A 81 6.13 20.83 -7.95
C ARG A 81 4.70 20.72 -7.43
N ILE A 82 4.55 20.80 -6.11
CA ILE A 82 3.29 20.65 -5.37
C ILE A 82 3.12 21.90 -4.52
N ASP A 83 1.93 22.51 -4.55
CA ASP A 83 1.60 23.59 -3.62
C ASP A 83 1.16 22.96 -2.28
N PRO A 84 1.95 23.15 -1.20
CA PRO A 84 1.67 22.52 0.08
C PRO A 84 0.32 22.95 0.69
N ALA A 85 -0.15 24.17 0.38
CA ALA A 85 -1.38 24.71 0.95
C ALA A 85 -2.64 24.15 0.27
N THR A 86 -2.59 23.91 -1.04
CA THR A 86 -3.77 23.61 -1.84
C THR A 86 -3.81 22.20 -2.41
N GLU A 87 -2.69 21.48 -2.46
CA GLU A 87 -2.61 20.14 -3.07
C GLU A 87 -2.32 19.02 -2.06
N ILE A 88 -1.89 19.31 -0.81
CA ILE A 88 -1.54 18.29 0.19
C ILE A 88 -2.58 18.24 1.29
N THR A 89 -2.97 17.04 1.71
CA THR A 89 -3.76 16.80 2.92
C THR A 89 -3.16 15.65 3.73
N VAL A 90 -2.79 15.90 4.98
CA VAL A 90 -2.28 14.89 5.91
C VAL A 90 -3.44 14.07 6.45
N THR A 91 -3.31 12.74 6.45
CA THR A 91 -4.38 11.79 6.73
C THR A 91 -4.00 10.77 7.81
N ALA A 92 -4.99 10.11 8.41
CA ALA A 92 -4.79 9.01 9.36
C ALA A 92 -4.30 7.73 8.65
N GLY A 93 -3.18 7.84 7.95
CA GLY A 93 -2.57 6.81 7.10
C GLY A 93 -3.24 6.71 5.74
N GLY A 94 -2.66 5.84 4.89
CA GLY A 94 -3.15 5.64 3.52
C GLY A 94 -4.59 5.12 3.44
N THR A 95 -5.04 4.30 4.38
CA THR A 95 -6.40 3.74 4.37
C THR A 95 -7.46 4.84 4.46
N GLU A 96 -7.27 5.84 5.32
CA GLU A 96 -8.18 7.00 5.41
C GLU A 96 -8.12 7.83 4.13
N ALA A 97 -6.91 8.07 3.59
CA ALA A 97 -6.74 8.80 2.34
C ALA A 97 -7.48 8.13 1.17
N ILE A 98 -7.37 6.81 1.04
CA ILE A 98 -8.07 6.03 0.03
C ILE A 98 -9.58 6.15 0.20
N PHE A 99 -10.08 5.98 1.43
CA PHE A 99 -11.49 6.10 1.73
C PHE A 99 -12.02 7.50 1.37
N ALA A 100 -11.32 8.56 1.81
CA ALA A 100 -11.71 9.93 1.53
C ALA A 100 -11.69 10.26 0.03
N ALA A 101 -10.70 9.78 -0.72
CA ALA A 101 -10.60 9.98 -2.16
C ALA A 101 -11.77 9.31 -2.92
N ILE A 102 -12.11 8.06 -2.55
CA ILE A 102 -13.26 7.35 -3.13
C ILE A 102 -14.54 8.14 -2.88
N HIS A 103 -14.81 8.50 -1.62
CA HIS A 103 -16.03 9.22 -1.24
C HIS A 103 -16.11 10.66 -1.76
N ALA A 104 -14.98 11.27 -2.14
CA ALA A 104 -14.95 12.59 -2.75
C ALA A 104 -15.53 12.61 -4.16
N VAL A 105 -15.30 11.56 -4.97
CA VAL A 105 -15.63 11.58 -6.39
C VAL A 105 -16.67 10.54 -6.84
N VAL A 106 -16.79 9.43 -6.10
CA VAL A 106 -17.68 8.31 -6.48
C VAL A 106 -19.11 8.56 -5.99
N ARG A 107 -20.09 8.25 -6.83
CA ARG A 107 -21.52 8.31 -6.53
C ARG A 107 -22.15 6.92 -6.59
N ALA A 108 -23.30 6.76 -5.95
CA ALA A 108 -24.06 5.52 -6.01
C ALA A 108 -24.40 5.13 -7.47
N GLY A 109 -24.16 3.86 -7.83
CA GLY A 109 -24.39 3.30 -9.15
C GLY A 109 -23.26 3.52 -10.16
N GLU A 110 -22.23 4.30 -9.83
CA GLU A 110 -21.02 4.42 -10.64
C GLU A 110 -20.10 3.20 -10.46
N GLU A 111 -19.07 3.09 -11.29
CA GLU A 111 -18.16 1.96 -11.31
C GLU A 111 -16.77 2.37 -10.82
N VAL A 112 -16.19 1.52 -9.97
CA VAL A 112 -14.80 1.60 -9.52
C VAL A 112 -14.06 0.39 -10.03
N ILE A 113 -13.04 0.58 -10.85
CA ILE A 113 -12.19 -0.49 -11.37
C ILE A 113 -11.07 -0.78 -10.38
N LEU A 114 -10.92 -2.05 -10.02
CA LEU A 114 -9.87 -2.60 -9.16
C LEU A 114 -8.99 -3.53 -9.98
N LEU A 115 -7.66 -3.43 -9.84
CA LEU A 115 -6.70 -4.33 -10.46
C LEU A 115 -6.33 -5.43 -9.48
N ASP A 116 -6.74 -6.67 -9.75
CA ASP A 116 -6.53 -7.80 -8.84
C ASP A 116 -5.20 -8.55 -9.11
N PRO A 117 -4.46 -8.93 -8.07
CA PRO A 117 -4.79 -8.83 -6.64
C PRO A 117 -4.80 -7.39 -6.15
N SER A 118 -5.85 -7.01 -5.42
CA SER A 118 -6.05 -5.66 -4.88
C SER A 118 -6.06 -5.64 -3.36
N TYR A 119 -5.64 -4.52 -2.75
CA TYR A 119 -5.66 -4.38 -1.31
C TYR A 119 -7.10 -4.37 -0.76
N ASP A 120 -7.34 -5.13 0.30
CA ASP A 120 -8.65 -5.50 0.83
C ASP A 120 -9.54 -4.33 1.29
N SER A 121 -9.02 -3.12 1.39
CA SER A 121 -9.81 -1.94 1.75
C SER A 121 -10.48 -1.23 0.56
N TYR A 122 -10.06 -1.50 -0.69
CA TYR A 122 -10.58 -0.75 -1.84
C TYR A 122 -12.03 -1.10 -2.15
N GLY A 123 -12.34 -2.39 -2.27
CA GLY A 123 -13.70 -2.87 -2.55
C GLY A 123 -14.71 -2.39 -1.52
N PRO A 124 -14.52 -2.66 -0.21
CA PRO A 124 -15.44 -2.20 0.83
C PRO A 124 -15.64 -0.69 0.87
N ALA A 125 -14.59 0.11 0.62
CA ALA A 125 -14.73 1.57 0.56
C ALA A 125 -15.57 2.03 -0.63
N ALA A 126 -15.42 1.38 -1.81
CA ALA A 126 -16.23 1.66 -2.99
C ALA A 126 -17.71 1.23 -2.79
N GLU A 127 -17.95 0.05 -2.20
CA GLU A 127 -19.29 -0.44 -1.87
C GLU A 127 -20.01 0.49 -0.89
N LEU A 128 -19.31 1.00 0.14
CA LEU A 128 -19.86 1.97 1.10
C LEU A 128 -20.24 3.30 0.42
N ALA A 129 -19.57 3.68 -0.66
CA ALA A 129 -19.96 4.82 -1.50
C ALA A 129 -21.16 4.50 -2.44
N GLY A 130 -21.64 3.26 -2.42
CA GLY A 130 -22.73 2.78 -3.28
C GLY A 130 -22.28 2.46 -4.71
N ALA A 131 -21.01 2.33 -4.97
CA ALA A 131 -20.45 1.98 -6.26
C ALA A 131 -20.53 0.47 -6.53
N ARG A 132 -20.46 0.12 -7.81
CA ARG A 132 -20.17 -1.25 -8.27
C ARG A 132 -18.68 -1.39 -8.51
N THR A 133 -18.04 -2.37 -7.87
CA THR A 133 -16.68 -2.76 -8.16
C THR A 133 -16.60 -3.55 -9.46
N VAL A 134 -15.59 -3.27 -10.27
CA VAL A 134 -15.26 -4.00 -11.50
C VAL A 134 -13.83 -4.49 -11.36
N HIS A 135 -13.68 -5.80 -11.24
CA HIS A 135 -12.39 -6.43 -11.04
C HIS A 135 -11.71 -6.78 -12.37
N VAL A 136 -10.47 -6.37 -12.53
CA VAL A 136 -9.63 -6.66 -13.70
C VAL A 136 -8.42 -7.44 -13.23
N PRO A 137 -8.33 -8.75 -13.51
CA PRO A 137 -7.18 -9.55 -13.13
C PRO A 137 -5.90 -9.07 -13.84
N LEU A 138 -4.83 -8.90 -13.06
CA LEU A 138 -3.48 -8.72 -13.58
C LEU A 138 -2.94 -10.03 -14.14
N ALA A 139 -2.01 -9.96 -15.08
CA ALA A 139 -1.37 -11.12 -15.66
C ALA A 139 -0.57 -11.89 -14.60
N ILE A 140 -0.94 -13.14 -14.31
CA ILE A 140 -0.33 -13.93 -13.22
C ILE A 140 1.17 -14.18 -13.40
N ALA A 141 1.69 -14.04 -14.62
CA ALA A 141 3.10 -14.27 -14.93
C ALA A 141 4.03 -13.24 -14.27
N ASP A 142 3.66 -11.98 -14.29
CA ASP A 142 4.46 -10.83 -13.82
C ASP A 142 3.67 -9.78 -13.05
N PHE A 143 2.36 -9.98 -12.89
CA PHE A 143 1.41 -9.03 -12.31
C PHE A 143 1.39 -7.68 -13.03
N GLY A 144 1.64 -7.71 -14.35
CA GLY A 144 1.43 -6.59 -15.25
C GLY A 144 -0.05 -6.39 -15.59
N ILE A 145 -0.40 -5.19 -16.04
CA ILE A 145 -1.77 -4.85 -16.45
C ILE A 145 -2.12 -5.58 -17.74
N ASP A 146 -3.24 -6.31 -17.75
CA ASP A 146 -3.87 -6.78 -18.99
C ASP A 146 -4.62 -5.59 -19.62
N TRP A 147 -3.97 -4.99 -20.60
CA TRP A 147 -4.44 -3.76 -21.22
C TRP A 147 -5.73 -3.93 -22.02
N GLN A 148 -5.95 -5.11 -22.58
CA GLN A 148 -7.18 -5.41 -23.31
C GLN A 148 -8.35 -5.51 -22.33
N ARG A 149 -8.20 -6.30 -21.26
CA ARG A 149 -9.23 -6.43 -20.22
C ARG A 149 -9.52 -5.09 -19.54
N LEU A 150 -8.47 -4.28 -19.25
CA LEU A 150 -8.68 -2.96 -18.68
C LEU A 150 -9.46 -2.05 -19.63
N ALA A 151 -9.15 -2.04 -20.93
CA ALA A 151 -9.88 -1.25 -21.92
C ALA A 151 -11.35 -1.66 -22.03
N GLU A 152 -11.63 -2.98 -22.00
CA GLU A 152 -12.99 -3.54 -22.04
C GLU A 152 -13.79 -3.24 -20.76
N ALA A 153 -13.12 -3.12 -19.61
CA ALA A 153 -13.74 -2.81 -18.32
C ALA A 153 -14.17 -1.33 -18.19
N ILE A 154 -13.56 -0.42 -18.96
CA ILE A 154 -13.89 1.00 -18.90
C ILE A 154 -15.19 1.28 -19.63
N THR A 155 -16.20 1.75 -18.90
CA THR A 155 -17.53 2.10 -19.41
C THR A 155 -17.85 3.59 -19.20
N PRO A 156 -18.97 4.12 -19.73
CA PRO A 156 -19.41 5.46 -19.38
C PRO A 156 -19.75 5.66 -17.89
N ARG A 157 -19.93 4.59 -17.12
CA ARG A 157 -20.16 4.64 -15.67
C ARG A 157 -18.88 4.58 -14.85
N THR A 158 -17.74 4.28 -15.47
CA THR A 158 -16.45 4.24 -14.76
C THR A 158 -16.12 5.62 -14.23
N ARG A 159 -16.08 5.73 -12.90
CA ARG A 159 -15.75 6.99 -12.20
C ARG A 159 -14.33 6.97 -11.65
N LEU A 160 -13.82 5.81 -11.22
CA LEU A 160 -12.51 5.70 -10.59
C LEU A 160 -11.79 4.43 -11.03
N LEU A 161 -10.52 4.57 -11.37
CA LEU A 161 -9.57 3.46 -11.49
C LEU A 161 -8.60 3.51 -10.30
N ILE A 162 -8.53 2.43 -9.52
CA ILE A 162 -7.58 2.30 -8.41
C ILE A 162 -6.38 1.50 -8.87
N VAL A 163 -5.19 2.07 -8.68
CA VAL A 163 -3.90 1.47 -9.04
C VAL A 163 -3.00 1.49 -7.82
N ASN A 164 -2.33 0.38 -7.53
CA ASN A 164 -1.31 0.32 -6.48
C ASN A 164 0.07 0.08 -7.09
N THR A 165 1.02 0.99 -6.83
CA THR A 165 2.38 0.88 -7.33
C THR A 165 3.40 1.52 -6.37
N PRO A 166 4.39 0.76 -5.89
CA PRO A 166 4.62 -0.68 -6.03
C PRO A 166 3.46 -1.52 -5.49
N LEU A 167 3.11 -2.61 -6.19
CA LEU A 167 1.92 -3.41 -5.92
C LEU A 167 2.07 -4.31 -4.68
N ASN A 168 1.21 -4.17 -3.71
CA ASN A 168 0.96 -5.19 -2.69
C ASN A 168 -0.16 -6.14 -3.20
N PRO A 169 0.09 -7.46 -3.39
CA PRO A 169 1.16 -8.25 -2.77
C PRO A 169 2.37 -8.57 -3.66
N ALA A 170 2.36 -8.22 -4.94
CA ALA A 170 3.23 -8.84 -5.95
C ALA A 170 4.61 -8.17 -6.11
N GLY A 171 4.77 -6.92 -5.66
CA GLY A 171 6.02 -6.18 -5.83
C GLY A 171 6.30 -5.71 -7.25
N SER A 172 5.33 -5.80 -8.18
CA SER A 172 5.45 -5.18 -9.50
C SER A 172 5.38 -3.65 -9.40
N VAL A 173 6.00 -2.96 -10.35
CA VAL A 173 6.12 -1.50 -10.35
C VAL A 173 5.73 -0.99 -11.72
N LEU A 174 4.83 -0.01 -11.78
CA LEU A 174 4.45 0.64 -13.03
C LEU A 174 5.58 1.54 -13.55
N THR A 175 5.61 1.68 -14.86
CA THR A 175 6.51 2.57 -15.60
C THR A 175 5.80 3.84 -16.05
N ALA A 176 6.55 4.84 -16.50
CA ALA A 176 5.97 6.03 -17.12
C ALA A 176 5.14 5.69 -18.37
N ALA A 177 5.53 4.65 -19.13
CA ALA A 177 4.78 4.18 -20.29
C ALA A 177 3.42 3.58 -19.90
N ASP A 178 3.33 2.91 -18.74
CA ASP A 178 2.06 2.39 -18.23
C ASP A 178 1.09 3.52 -17.89
N TRP A 179 1.59 4.58 -17.25
CA TRP A 179 0.79 5.78 -16.97
C TRP A 179 0.30 6.48 -18.25
N GLU A 180 1.13 6.56 -19.31
CA GLU A 180 0.69 7.07 -20.60
C GLU A 180 -0.42 6.22 -21.22
N ARG A 181 -0.35 4.89 -21.10
CA ARG A 181 -1.42 4.01 -21.58
C ARG A 181 -2.71 4.20 -20.79
N ILE A 182 -2.64 4.30 -19.46
CA ILE A 182 -3.80 4.60 -18.61
C ILE A 182 -4.41 5.95 -19.03
N ALA A 183 -3.57 6.98 -19.21
CA ALA A 183 -4.03 8.30 -19.67
C ALA A 183 -4.77 8.22 -21.03
N GLY A 184 -4.25 7.41 -21.96
CA GLY A 184 -4.88 7.17 -23.25
C GLY A 184 -6.25 6.49 -23.13
N LEU A 185 -6.37 5.48 -22.26
CA LEU A 185 -7.63 4.76 -22.02
C LEU A 185 -8.71 5.66 -21.38
N LEU A 186 -8.29 6.63 -20.56
CA LEU A 186 -9.19 7.55 -19.86
C LEU A 186 -9.43 8.85 -20.63
N GLU A 187 -8.88 9.03 -21.82
CA GLU A 187 -9.09 10.22 -22.63
C GLU A 187 -10.57 10.38 -23.01
N GLY A 188 -11.09 11.60 -22.83
CA GLY A 188 -12.52 11.89 -23.07
C GLY A 188 -13.50 11.24 -22.09
N ARG A 189 -13.02 10.59 -21.04
CA ARG A 189 -13.84 9.98 -19.98
C ARG A 189 -13.88 10.88 -18.75
N ASP A 190 -15.01 10.92 -18.07
CA ASP A 190 -15.15 11.58 -16.75
C ASP A 190 -14.78 10.60 -15.63
N ALA A 191 -13.54 10.12 -15.68
CA ALA A 191 -12.98 9.17 -14.74
C ALA A 191 -11.72 9.71 -14.09
N HIS A 192 -11.54 9.37 -12.82
CA HIS A 192 -10.38 9.73 -11.99
C HIS A 192 -9.46 8.52 -11.78
N VAL A 193 -8.26 8.79 -11.29
CA VAL A 193 -7.31 7.76 -10.88
C VAL A 193 -7.01 7.94 -9.39
N LEU A 194 -7.06 6.86 -8.63
CA LEU A 194 -6.47 6.79 -7.30
C LEU A 194 -5.22 5.93 -7.38
N SER A 195 -4.06 6.54 -7.16
CA SER A 195 -2.77 5.86 -7.12
C SER A 195 -2.35 5.66 -5.67
N ASP A 196 -2.39 4.40 -5.21
CA ASP A 196 -1.84 4.03 -3.91
C ASP A 196 -0.34 3.80 -4.06
N GLU A 197 0.45 4.80 -3.64
CA GLU A 197 1.90 4.86 -3.76
C GLU A 197 2.59 4.73 -2.39
N VAL A 198 1.96 4.07 -1.42
CA VAL A 198 2.48 3.96 -0.04
C VAL A 198 3.86 3.28 0.04
N TYR A 199 4.27 2.54 -1.00
CA TYR A 199 5.58 1.90 -1.11
C TYR A 199 6.55 2.63 -2.04
N GLU A 200 6.32 3.90 -2.40
CA GLU A 200 7.10 4.67 -3.37
C GLU A 200 8.62 4.72 -3.06
N ALA A 201 8.97 4.66 -1.77
CA ALA A 201 10.36 4.64 -1.32
C ALA A 201 11.03 3.25 -1.44
N LEU A 202 10.27 2.21 -1.75
CA LEU A 202 10.70 0.81 -1.77
C LEU A 202 10.68 0.28 -3.21
N VAL A 203 11.52 0.82 -4.06
CA VAL A 203 11.72 0.37 -5.46
C VAL A 203 13.17 -0.06 -5.63
N PHE A 204 13.41 -1.24 -6.19
CA PHE A 204 14.68 -1.96 -6.16
C PHE A 204 15.38 -2.01 -7.52
N ASP A 205 16.62 -2.53 -7.51
CA ASP A 205 17.42 -2.85 -8.70
C ASP A 205 17.71 -1.62 -9.58
N GLY A 206 17.95 -0.45 -8.93
CA GLY A 206 18.22 0.81 -9.64
C GLY A 206 17.03 1.39 -10.41
N ARG A 207 15.84 0.79 -10.27
CA ARG A 207 14.60 1.32 -10.86
C ARG A 207 14.20 2.61 -10.13
N ARG A 208 13.51 3.47 -10.86
CA ARG A 208 12.90 4.67 -10.28
C ARG A 208 11.40 4.47 -10.15
N HIS A 209 10.84 4.96 -9.06
CA HIS A 209 9.40 5.05 -8.92
C HIS A 209 8.81 6.02 -9.95
N ALA A 210 7.83 5.54 -10.72
CA ALA A 210 7.05 6.36 -11.62
C ALA A 210 5.66 6.56 -11.01
N GLY A 211 5.47 7.68 -10.33
CA GLY A 211 4.17 8.02 -9.71
C GLY A 211 3.23 8.73 -10.68
N VAL A 212 1.93 8.68 -10.37
CA VAL A 212 0.87 9.28 -11.21
C VAL A 212 1.05 10.79 -11.40
N LEU A 213 1.60 11.49 -10.41
CA LEU A 213 1.84 12.94 -10.46
C LEU A 213 2.89 13.34 -11.50
N GLY A 214 3.72 12.42 -11.96
CA GLY A 214 4.67 12.61 -13.04
C GLY A 214 4.02 12.62 -14.43
N ASN A 215 2.77 12.17 -14.57
CA ASN A 215 2.04 12.16 -15.83
C ASN A 215 1.17 13.40 -15.96
N ALA A 216 1.49 14.32 -16.87
CA ALA A 216 0.79 15.59 -17.04
C ALA A 216 -0.69 15.43 -17.45
N ARG A 217 -1.06 14.33 -18.13
CA ARG A 217 -2.44 14.06 -18.57
C ARG A 217 -3.33 13.54 -17.44
N LEU A 218 -2.73 12.96 -16.39
CA LEU A 218 -3.44 12.38 -15.24
C LEU A 218 -3.43 13.29 -14.02
N ARG A 219 -2.46 14.20 -13.89
CA ARG A 219 -2.25 15.01 -12.69
C ARG A 219 -3.52 15.73 -12.20
N ASP A 220 -4.30 16.30 -13.11
CA ASP A 220 -5.51 17.06 -12.76
C ASP A 220 -6.71 16.19 -12.40
N ARG A 221 -6.61 14.87 -12.56
CA ARG A 221 -7.65 13.88 -12.26
C ARG A 221 -7.19 12.74 -11.34
N ALA A 222 -6.06 12.91 -10.68
CA ALA A 222 -5.50 11.87 -9.83
C ALA A 222 -5.44 12.27 -8.36
N PHE A 223 -5.63 11.26 -7.50
CA PHE A 223 -5.25 11.26 -6.09
C PHE A 223 -4.04 10.36 -5.94
N ALA A 224 -2.94 10.87 -5.43
CA ALA A 224 -1.76 10.10 -5.07
C ALA A 224 -1.69 9.94 -3.55
N VAL A 225 -1.66 8.71 -3.06
CA VAL A 225 -1.72 8.37 -1.63
C VAL A 225 -0.39 7.83 -1.15
N PHE A 226 0.10 8.35 -0.04
CA PHE A 226 1.39 8.02 0.55
C PHE A 226 1.26 7.67 2.03
N SER A 227 2.25 6.97 2.59
CA SER A 227 2.22 6.55 4.00
C SER A 227 3.58 6.67 4.66
N PHE A 228 3.69 7.54 5.65
CA PHE A 228 4.87 7.61 6.51
C PHE A 228 5.10 6.33 7.32
N GLY A 229 4.01 5.61 7.60
CA GLY A 229 4.11 4.30 8.25
C GLY A 229 4.96 3.29 7.47
N LYS A 230 4.98 3.39 6.13
CA LYS A 230 5.80 2.53 5.26
C LYS A 230 7.21 3.09 5.12
N THR A 231 7.34 4.39 4.89
CA THR A 231 8.63 5.05 4.70
C THR A 231 9.49 5.07 5.97
N PHE A 232 8.86 5.27 7.14
CA PHE A 232 9.56 5.39 8.42
C PHE A 232 9.41 4.18 9.36
N ASN A 233 8.89 3.06 8.87
CA ASN A 233 8.70 1.83 9.65
C ASN A 233 7.78 2.03 10.89
N ALA A 234 6.83 2.95 10.80
CA ALA A 234 5.95 3.39 11.87
C ALA A 234 4.47 3.14 11.54
N THR A 235 4.15 1.91 11.09
CA THR A 235 2.82 1.56 10.55
C THR A 235 1.69 1.80 11.54
N GLY A 236 1.93 1.63 12.84
CA GLY A 236 0.95 1.84 13.92
C GLY A 236 0.66 3.30 14.22
N TRP A 237 1.48 4.25 13.77
CA TRP A 237 1.26 5.69 14.03
C TRP A 237 0.14 6.26 13.17
N LYS A 238 -0.21 5.58 12.10
CA LYS A 238 -1.34 5.93 11.23
C LYS A 238 -1.25 7.36 10.69
N VAL A 239 -0.11 7.74 10.11
CA VAL A 239 0.07 9.02 9.41
C VAL A 239 0.46 8.77 7.96
N GLY A 240 -0.24 9.43 7.06
CA GLY A 240 -0.01 9.44 5.63
C GLY A 240 -0.46 10.76 5.04
N TYR A 241 -0.52 10.85 3.73
CA TYR A 241 -1.01 12.04 3.06
C TYR A 241 -1.54 11.70 1.66
N CYS A 242 -2.40 12.59 1.17
CA CYS A 242 -2.89 12.58 -0.20
C CYS A 242 -2.42 13.85 -0.91
N VAL A 243 -2.01 13.68 -2.17
CA VAL A 243 -1.69 14.79 -3.08
C VAL A 243 -2.66 14.72 -4.25
N ALA A 244 -3.33 15.83 -4.53
CA ALA A 244 -4.24 15.96 -5.67
C ALA A 244 -4.29 17.41 -6.15
N ALA A 245 -4.74 17.64 -7.39
CA ALA A 245 -4.97 18.99 -7.89
C ALA A 245 -5.98 19.76 -7.02
N PRO A 246 -5.90 21.10 -6.93
CA PRO A 246 -6.71 21.89 -5.99
C PRO A 246 -8.21 21.63 -6.04
N PRO A 247 -8.87 21.42 -7.20
CA PRO A 247 -10.31 21.09 -7.22
C PRO A 247 -10.63 19.75 -6.57
N LEU A 248 -9.78 18.71 -6.78
CA LEU A 248 -9.95 17.41 -6.16
C LEU A 248 -9.63 17.46 -4.67
N THR A 249 -8.59 18.19 -4.28
CA THR A 249 -8.24 18.42 -2.87
C THR A 249 -9.37 19.10 -2.11
N ALA A 250 -10.08 20.06 -2.73
CA ALA A 250 -11.22 20.71 -2.10
C ALA A 250 -12.35 19.70 -1.79
N GLU A 251 -12.69 18.80 -2.70
CA GLU A 251 -13.69 17.74 -2.46
C GLU A 251 -13.20 16.69 -1.46
N PHE A 252 -11.94 16.27 -1.58
CA PHE A 252 -11.30 15.36 -0.62
C PHE A 252 -11.37 15.89 0.81
N ARG A 253 -11.02 17.15 1.03
CA ARG A 253 -11.03 17.80 2.34
C ARG A 253 -12.42 17.89 2.98
N LYS A 254 -13.49 17.97 2.18
CA LYS A 254 -14.87 17.92 2.69
C LYS A 254 -15.18 16.57 3.36
N VAL A 255 -14.68 15.47 2.77
CA VAL A 255 -14.83 14.12 3.36
C VAL A 255 -13.93 13.97 4.57
N HIS A 256 -12.64 14.29 4.42
CA HIS A 256 -11.63 14.20 5.47
C HIS A 256 -12.04 14.96 6.75
N GLN A 257 -12.59 16.16 6.60
CA GLN A 257 -13.04 16.99 7.72
C GLN A 257 -14.05 16.30 8.64
N PHE A 258 -14.96 15.50 8.09
CA PHE A 258 -16.00 14.83 8.87
C PHE A 258 -15.69 13.35 9.15
N LEU A 259 -14.63 12.81 8.55
CA LEU A 259 -14.15 11.45 8.80
C LEU A 259 -13.13 11.42 9.95
N THR A 260 -12.08 12.24 9.87
CA THR A 260 -10.95 12.27 10.82
C THR A 260 -10.73 13.66 11.41
N PHE A 261 -11.00 14.72 10.66
CA PHE A 261 -10.76 16.12 10.96
C PHE A 261 -9.28 16.46 11.04
N SER A 262 -8.53 15.93 12.01
CA SER A 262 -7.13 16.27 12.26
C SER A 262 -6.36 15.03 12.72
N VAL A 263 -5.12 14.91 12.28
CA VAL A 263 -4.23 13.82 12.65
C VAL A 263 -3.35 14.23 13.83
N SER A 264 -2.79 13.25 14.56
CA SER A 264 -1.96 13.46 15.75
C SER A 264 -0.92 14.56 15.59
N THR A 265 -1.09 15.67 16.28
CA THR A 265 -0.27 16.88 16.19
C THR A 265 1.20 16.62 16.56
N PRO A 266 1.53 15.98 17.71
CA PRO A 266 2.94 15.75 18.06
C PRO A 266 3.64 14.85 17.05
N VAL A 267 2.94 13.90 16.45
CA VAL A 267 3.51 13.02 15.41
C VAL A 267 3.77 13.80 14.11
N GLN A 268 2.88 14.72 13.74
CA GLN A 268 3.10 15.57 12.56
C GLN A 268 4.32 16.46 12.73
N TYR A 269 4.50 17.12 13.88
CA TYR A 269 5.70 17.90 14.18
C TYR A 269 6.97 17.04 14.13
N ALA A 270 6.93 15.87 14.76
CA ALA A 270 8.07 14.96 14.80
C ALA A 270 8.47 14.48 13.38
N ILE A 271 7.51 14.21 12.52
CA ILE A 271 7.80 13.83 11.12
C ILE A 271 8.37 15.02 10.35
N ALA A 272 7.83 16.22 10.52
CA ALA A 272 8.34 17.43 9.85
C ALA A 272 9.80 17.71 10.22
N ASP A 273 10.11 17.69 11.52
CA ASP A 273 11.47 17.89 12.01
C ASP A 273 12.42 16.79 11.55
N PHE A 274 11.98 15.52 11.61
CA PHE A 274 12.78 14.40 11.14
C PHE A 274 13.09 14.48 9.64
N MET A 275 12.12 14.87 8.81
CA MET A 275 12.34 15.09 7.37
C MET A 275 13.31 16.23 7.10
N SER A 276 13.30 17.27 7.92
CA SER A 276 14.25 18.38 7.86
C SER A 276 15.65 17.97 8.32
N GLU A 277 15.76 17.24 9.44
CA GLU A 277 17.04 16.78 9.98
C GLU A 277 17.69 15.71 9.10
N GLN A 278 16.89 14.85 8.48
CA GLN A 278 17.35 13.70 7.68
C GLN A 278 16.63 13.61 6.32
N PRO A 279 16.83 14.59 5.44
CA PRO A 279 16.10 14.67 4.16
C PRO A 279 16.34 13.48 3.22
N GLY A 280 17.49 12.78 3.34
CA GLY A 280 17.83 11.59 2.56
C GLY A 280 17.32 10.25 3.13
N PHE A 281 16.63 10.25 4.28
CA PHE A 281 16.25 8.99 4.94
C PHE A 281 15.38 8.10 4.04
N ALA A 282 14.39 8.67 3.36
CA ALA A 282 13.51 7.92 2.44
C ALA A 282 14.29 7.28 1.28
N ASP A 283 15.36 7.92 0.80
CA ASP A 283 16.20 7.40 -0.29
C ASP A 283 17.04 6.19 0.16
N GLY A 284 17.35 6.10 1.46
CA GLY A 284 18.02 4.96 2.07
C GLY A 284 17.14 3.72 2.23
N GLN A 285 15.81 3.83 2.08
CA GLN A 285 14.91 2.70 2.29
C GLN A 285 15.03 1.64 1.19
N ALA A 286 15.18 2.04 -0.07
CA ALA A 286 15.32 1.08 -1.16
C ALA A 286 16.53 0.14 -0.97
N PRO A 287 17.77 0.59 -0.77
CA PRO A 287 18.90 -0.31 -0.55
C PRO A 287 18.76 -1.13 0.75
N PHE A 288 18.17 -0.56 1.81
CA PHE A 288 17.93 -1.26 3.08
C PHE A 288 17.00 -2.47 2.90
N TYR A 289 15.86 -2.28 2.20
CA TYR A 289 14.91 -3.36 1.98
C TYR A 289 15.34 -4.30 0.85
N GLN A 290 16.07 -3.81 -0.15
CA GLN A 290 16.66 -4.66 -1.18
C GLN A 290 17.63 -5.68 -0.57
N ALA A 291 18.49 -5.26 0.35
CA ALA A 291 19.39 -6.17 1.03
C ALA A 291 18.63 -7.29 1.78
N ARG A 292 17.50 -6.97 2.43
CA ARG A 292 16.64 -7.97 3.10
C ARG A 292 15.94 -8.90 2.12
N ARG A 293 15.44 -8.36 1.00
CA ARG A 293 14.88 -9.16 -0.10
C ARG A 293 15.89 -10.18 -0.61
N ASP A 294 17.09 -9.72 -0.91
CA ASP A 294 18.15 -10.55 -1.48
C ASP A 294 18.61 -11.59 -0.48
N ARG A 295 18.78 -11.19 0.80
CA ARG A 295 19.11 -12.11 1.89
C ARG A 295 18.04 -13.19 2.07
N PHE A 296 16.77 -12.82 2.08
CA PHE A 296 15.67 -13.79 2.23
C PHE A 296 15.60 -14.74 1.03
N ALA A 297 15.80 -14.24 -0.18
CA ALA A 297 15.88 -15.06 -1.39
C ALA A 297 17.05 -16.04 -1.36
N GLU A 298 18.22 -15.60 -0.90
CA GLU A 298 19.42 -16.46 -0.69
C GLU A 298 19.13 -17.55 0.33
N LEU A 299 18.55 -17.20 1.47
CA LEU A 299 18.20 -18.15 2.53
C LEU A 299 17.21 -19.23 2.06
N LEU A 300 16.31 -18.90 1.12
CA LEU A 300 15.37 -19.84 0.52
C LEU A 300 15.92 -20.58 -0.71
N ALA A 301 17.15 -20.30 -1.12
CA ALA A 301 17.78 -21.03 -2.23
C ALA A 301 17.83 -22.54 -1.96
N GLY A 302 17.42 -23.33 -2.96
CA GLY A 302 17.33 -24.78 -2.83
C GLY A 302 16.10 -25.30 -2.07
N SER A 303 15.19 -24.42 -1.57
CA SER A 303 13.87 -24.84 -1.10
C SER A 303 12.96 -25.27 -2.26
N ARG A 304 11.84 -25.89 -1.94
CA ARG A 304 10.81 -26.26 -2.94
C ARG A 304 9.92 -25.09 -3.34
N PHE A 305 10.02 -23.94 -2.67
CA PHE A 305 9.35 -22.71 -3.06
C PHE A 305 10.02 -22.09 -4.28
N ARG A 306 9.23 -21.65 -5.26
CA ARG A 306 9.70 -20.89 -6.41
C ARG A 306 9.38 -19.41 -6.20
N LEU A 307 10.41 -18.63 -5.86
CA LEU A 307 10.24 -17.20 -5.60
C LEU A 307 9.92 -16.44 -6.88
N ARG A 308 9.01 -15.47 -6.79
CA ARG A 308 8.69 -14.55 -7.88
C ARG A 308 9.58 -13.31 -7.82
N PRO A 309 9.86 -12.65 -8.95
CA PRO A 309 10.60 -11.38 -8.96
C PRO A 309 9.88 -10.31 -8.14
N VAL A 310 10.64 -9.53 -7.37
CA VAL A 310 10.14 -8.44 -6.53
C VAL A 310 10.92 -7.18 -6.87
N HIS A 311 10.24 -6.19 -7.45
CA HIS A 311 10.83 -4.91 -7.85
C HIS A 311 10.50 -3.76 -6.92
N GLY A 312 9.60 -3.99 -5.96
CA GLY A 312 9.21 -3.02 -4.94
C GLY A 312 8.44 -3.67 -3.80
N THR A 313 8.02 -2.89 -2.82
CA THR A 313 7.40 -3.30 -1.55
C THR A 313 8.36 -4.05 -0.63
N TYR A 314 7.86 -4.68 0.42
CA TYR A 314 8.62 -5.60 1.28
C TYR A 314 7.95 -7.00 1.34
N PHE A 315 7.26 -7.36 0.24
CA PHE A 315 6.62 -8.66 0.10
C PHE A 315 7.28 -9.49 -1.00
N MET A 316 7.30 -10.78 -0.79
CA MET A 316 7.79 -11.77 -1.73
C MET A 316 6.72 -12.80 -1.99
N LEU A 317 6.33 -12.98 -3.23
CA LEU A 317 5.46 -14.07 -3.63
C LEU A 317 6.27 -15.34 -3.90
N ALA A 318 5.73 -16.45 -3.44
CA ALA A 318 6.33 -17.77 -3.62
C ALA A 318 5.29 -18.77 -4.15
N ASP A 319 5.62 -19.43 -5.25
CA ASP A 319 4.86 -20.55 -5.79
C ASP A 319 5.21 -21.82 -4.99
N TYR A 320 4.18 -22.48 -4.47
CA TYR A 320 4.30 -23.71 -3.69
C TYR A 320 3.78 -24.95 -4.41
N SER A 321 3.56 -24.90 -5.71
CA SER A 321 2.99 -25.99 -6.51
C SER A 321 3.82 -27.29 -6.48
N ALA A 322 5.14 -27.18 -6.22
CA ALA A 322 6.01 -28.34 -6.02
C ALA A 322 5.91 -28.96 -4.61
N ILE A 323 5.15 -28.35 -3.69
CA ILE A 323 5.06 -28.73 -2.28
C ILE A 323 3.69 -29.38 -1.99
N SER A 324 2.59 -28.76 -2.43
CA SER A 324 1.24 -29.16 -2.05
C SER A 324 0.22 -28.84 -3.13
N ASP A 325 -0.84 -29.67 -3.18
CA ASP A 325 -2.00 -29.47 -4.03
C ASP A 325 -3.15 -28.71 -3.32
N LEU A 326 -2.98 -28.38 -2.04
CA LEU A 326 -3.98 -27.64 -1.27
C LEU A 326 -4.23 -26.24 -1.87
N PRO A 327 -5.47 -25.72 -1.80
CA PRO A 327 -5.75 -24.30 -2.02
C PRO A 327 -4.88 -23.43 -1.10
N ASP A 328 -4.56 -22.20 -1.53
CA ASP A 328 -3.60 -21.33 -0.86
C ASP A 328 -3.95 -20.99 0.60
N SER A 329 -5.23 -20.79 0.92
CA SER A 329 -5.68 -20.56 2.30
C SER A 329 -5.43 -21.78 3.19
N ALA A 330 -5.78 -22.97 2.72
CA ALA A 330 -5.56 -24.22 3.43
C ALA A 330 -4.05 -24.52 3.56
N PHE A 331 -3.26 -24.21 2.52
CA PHE A 331 -1.81 -24.37 2.58
C PHE A 331 -1.18 -23.39 3.60
N CYS A 332 -1.63 -22.13 3.67
CA CYS A 332 -1.16 -21.18 4.68
C CYS A 332 -1.46 -21.64 6.11
N GLU A 333 -2.65 -22.23 6.35
CA GLU A 333 -2.98 -22.81 7.66
C GLU A 333 -2.09 -24.02 8.00
N ASP A 334 -1.89 -24.94 7.05
CA ASP A 334 -1.00 -26.11 7.22
C ASP A 334 0.43 -25.69 7.49
N LEU A 335 0.96 -24.74 6.70
CA LEU A 335 2.29 -24.16 6.86
C LEU A 335 2.47 -23.57 8.28
N THR A 336 1.46 -22.85 8.76
CA THR A 336 1.50 -22.21 10.08
C THR A 336 1.48 -23.27 11.19
N ARG A 337 0.54 -24.24 11.12
CA ARG A 337 0.35 -25.24 12.20
C ARG A 337 1.47 -26.28 12.25
N ARG A 338 1.91 -26.79 11.10
CA ARG A 338 2.84 -27.93 11.03
C ARG A 338 4.30 -27.51 10.87
N HIS A 339 4.54 -26.38 10.19
CA HIS A 339 5.90 -25.94 9.90
C HIS A 339 6.29 -24.68 10.66
N GLY A 340 5.36 -24.05 11.39
CA GLY A 340 5.62 -22.94 12.30
C GLY A 340 6.02 -21.65 11.61
N VAL A 341 5.54 -21.38 10.38
CA VAL A 341 5.70 -20.13 9.66
C VAL A 341 4.36 -19.71 9.06
N ALA A 342 3.89 -18.51 9.40
CA ALA A 342 2.66 -17.97 8.82
C ALA A 342 2.95 -17.17 7.54
N ALA A 343 2.13 -17.38 6.53
CA ALA A 343 2.11 -16.67 5.25
C ALA A 343 0.69 -16.10 5.00
N ILE A 344 0.54 -15.32 3.95
CA ILE A 344 -0.77 -14.85 3.48
C ILE A 344 -1.08 -15.51 2.13
N PRO A 345 -2.27 -16.12 1.96
CA PRO A 345 -2.73 -16.62 0.67
C PRO A 345 -2.99 -15.46 -0.31
N LEU A 346 -2.91 -15.73 -1.61
CA LEU A 346 -3.15 -14.73 -2.66
C LEU A 346 -4.65 -14.56 -2.95
N SER A 347 -5.41 -15.64 -2.89
CA SER A 347 -6.83 -15.66 -3.30
C SER A 347 -7.73 -14.61 -2.63
N PRO A 348 -7.54 -14.22 -1.34
CA PRO A 348 -8.37 -13.18 -0.72
C PRO A 348 -8.22 -11.77 -1.29
N PHE A 349 -7.23 -11.55 -2.16
CA PHE A 349 -7.01 -10.27 -2.83
C PHE A 349 -7.58 -10.24 -4.26
N CYS A 350 -8.26 -11.29 -4.68
CA CYS A 350 -8.77 -11.47 -6.03
C CYS A 350 -10.26 -11.81 -5.98
N ASP A 351 -11.05 -11.22 -6.86
CA ASP A 351 -12.45 -11.63 -7.08
C ASP A 351 -12.50 -12.99 -7.80
N GLU A 352 -11.73 -13.14 -8.88
CA GLU A 352 -11.49 -14.43 -9.54
C GLU A 352 -10.28 -15.12 -8.91
N ILE A 353 -10.49 -16.27 -8.26
CA ILE A 353 -9.41 -17.05 -7.63
C ILE A 353 -8.42 -17.50 -8.72
N PRO A 354 -7.16 -17.07 -8.68
CA PRO A 354 -6.18 -17.48 -9.67
C PRO A 354 -5.86 -18.97 -9.55
N ALA A 355 -5.68 -19.64 -10.69
CA ALA A 355 -5.26 -21.05 -10.72
C ALA A 355 -3.85 -21.29 -10.15
N ALA A 356 -3.08 -20.24 -9.90
CA ALA A 356 -1.71 -20.32 -9.39
C ALA A 356 -1.69 -20.58 -7.88
N ARG A 357 -0.78 -21.45 -7.46
CA ARG A 357 -0.53 -21.79 -6.04
C ARG A 357 0.53 -20.87 -5.45
N ILE A 358 0.11 -19.67 -5.04
CA ILE A 358 1.01 -18.60 -4.60
C ILE A 358 0.65 -18.14 -3.19
N VAL A 359 1.69 -17.95 -2.37
CA VAL A 359 1.59 -17.32 -1.04
C VAL A 359 2.50 -16.10 -0.97
N ARG A 360 2.20 -15.18 -0.06
CA ARG A 360 2.96 -13.97 0.21
C ARG A 360 3.71 -14.07 1.53
N PHE A 361 5.01 -13.80 1.50
CA PHE A 361 5.87 -13.57 2.67
C PHE A 361 6.22 -12.10 2.81
N CYS A 362 6.32 -11.61 4.04
CA CYS A 362 6.86 -10.29 4.36
C CYS A 362 8.32 -10.45 4.80
N PHE A 363 9.25 -9.82 4.07
CA PHE A 363 10.67 -9.83 4.42
C PHE A 363 11.14 -8.57 5.19
N ALA A 364 10.20 -7.70 5.59
CA ALA A 364 10.47 -6.59 6.51
C ALA A 364 10.68 -7.12 7.94
N LYS A 365 11.71 -7.90 8.13
CA LYS A 365 12.03 -8.59 9.39
C LYS A 365 13.50 -8.46 9.72
N GLU A 366 13.83 -8.60 11.02
CA GLU A 366 15.20 -8.73 11.46
C GLU A 366 15.86 -9.98 10.88
N ASP A 367 17.18 -9.94 10.68
CA ASP A 367 17.91 -11.03 10.04
C ASP A 367 17.71 -12.37 10.76
N GLY A 368 17.72 -12.39 12.10
CA GLY A 368 17.46 -13.59 12.89
C GLY A 368 16.06 -14.17 12.67
N THR A 369 15.04 -13.31 12.46
CA THR A 369 13.68 -13.74 12.11
C THR A 369 13.64 -14.39 10.73
N LEU A 370 14.32 -13.79 9.74
CA LEU A 370 14.39 -14.33 8.38
C LEU A 370 15.14 -15.67 8.35
N GLU A 371 16.25 -15.80 9.05
CA GLU A 371 17.04 -17.03 9.15
C GLU A 371 16.25 -18.17 9.79
N ALA A 372 15.59 -17.90 10.93
CA ALA A 372 14.75 -18.88 11.61
C ALA A 372 13.57 -19.34 10.77
N ALA A 373 12.90 -18.40 10.06
CA ALA A 373 11.80 -18.71 9.17
C ALA A 373 12.27 -19.53 7.96
N ALA A 374 13.36 -19.13 7.32
CA ALA A 374 13.91 -19.83 6.15
C ALA A 374 14.36 -21.25 6.48
N ALA A 375 14.97 -21.48 7.65
CA ALA A 375 15.33 -22.83 8.10
C ALA A 375 14.11 -23.76 8.16
N LYS A 376 12.97 -23.27 8.65
CA LYS A 376 11.70 -24.02 8.68
C LYS A 376 11.10 -24.21 7.28
N LEU A 377 11.11 -23.16 6.44
CA LEU A 377 10.56 -23.21 5.07
C LEU A 377 11.34 -24.15 4.15
N ARG A 378 12.63 -24.32 4.36
CA ARG A 378 13.46 -25.30 3.60
C ARG A 378 13.17 -26.74 3.96
N ALA A 379 12.55 -27.00 5.09
CA ALA A 379 12.17 -28.33 5.54
C ALA A 379 10.75 -28.75 5.10
N VAL A 380 10.05 -27.89 4.37
CA VAL A 380 8.67 -28.13 3.89
C VAL A 380 8.63 -29.05 2.68
#